data_76b63e902f6533f09c277df476519c65
#
_entry.id   76b63e902f6533f09c277df476519c65
#
_cell.length_a   1.000
_cell.length_b   1.000
_cell.length_c   1.000
_cell.angle_alpha   90.00
_cell.angle_beta   90.00
_cell.angle_gamma   90.00
#
_symmetry.space_group_name_H-M   'P 1'
#
loop_
_entity.id
_entity.type
_entity.pdbx_description
1 polymer ?
#
loop_
_entity_poly.entity_id
_entity_poly.type
_entity_poly.pdbx_seq_one_letter_code
_entity_poly.pdbx_strand_id
1 'polypeptide(L)'
;MFVGIVRGEDNIQGLSFDIHEALLKTWFEKWHHKAKNLGVVLKMAHSLGDVWIGQSSFLCVLMGKNRKNALELYQDFIENFKHNAPIWKYDLIHNKRIYAKERSHLLKGSGLLA
;
A
#
# COMPACT_ATOMS: atom_id res chain seq x y z
N MET A 1 2.32 8.80 12.07
CA MET A 1 1.56 7.64 11.59
C MET A 1 0.60 8.07 10.48
N PHE A 2 0.56 7.29 9.42
CA PHE A 2 -0.31 7.54 8.26
C PHE A 2 -1.24 6.35 8.07
N VAL A 3 -2.51 6.63 7.85
CA VAL A 3 -3.54 5.59 7.72
C VAL A 3 -4.30 5.82 6.43
N GLY A 4 -4.43 4.77 5.61
CA GLY A 4 -5.27 4.78 4.42
C GLY A 4 -6.65 4.23 4.75
N ILE A 5 -7.68 5.02 4.51
CA ILE A 5 -9.07 4.66 4.75
C ILE A 5 -9.76 4.45 3.40
N VAL A 6 -10.56 3.39 3.29
CA VAL A 6 -11.35 3.13 2.09
C VAL A 6 -12.49 4.13 2.03
N ARG A 7 -12.52 4.92 0.95
CA ARG A 7 -13.53 5.95 0.73
C ARG A 7 -14.65 5.44 -0.15
N GLY A 8 -15.88 5.95 0.09
CA GLY A 8 -17.03 5.65 -0.74
C GLY A 8 -17.01 6.44 -2.03
N GLU A 9 -16.70 5.76 -3.14
CA GLU A 9 -16.67 6.34 -4.48
C GLU A 9 -17.36 5.38 -5.45
N ASP A 10 -18.04 5.92 -6.48
CA ASP A 10 -18.56 5.17 -7.63
C ASP A 10 -19.40 3.92 -7.29
N ASN A 11 -20.21 4.00 -6.24
CA ASN A 11 -21.10 2.90 -5.81
C ASN A 11 -20.36 1.64 -5.36
N ILE A 12 -19.10 1.74 -5.00
CA ILE A 12 -18.37 0.61 -4.45
C ILE A 12 -18.77 0.35 -3.00
N GLN A 13 -18.77 -0.90 -2.60
CA GLN A 13 -19.01 -1.31 -1.21
C GLN A 13 -17.72 -1.25 -0.38
N GLY A 14 -16.60 -1.34 -1.04
CA GLY A 14 -15.27 -1.34 -0.46
C GLY A 14 -14.23 -1.68 -1.50
N LEU A 15 -13.05 -2.03 -1.04
CA LEU A 15 -11.95 -2.49 -1.88
C LEU A 15 -11.53 -3.88 -1.42
N SER A 16 -10.91 -4.63 -2.34
CA SER A 16 -10.31 -5.91 -1.99
C SER A 16 -8.89 -5.95 -2.52
N PHE A 17 -8.01 -6.59 -1.78
CA PHE A 17 -6.58 -6.57 -2.09
C PHE A 17 -6.02 -7.97 -2.18
N ASP A 18 -5.27 -8.22 -3.24
CA ASP A 18 -4.37 -9.36 -3.35
C ASP A 18 -2.95 -8.88 -3.11
N ILE A 19 -2.18 -9.66 -2.38
CA ILE A 19 -0.80 -9.33 -2.02
C ILE A 19 0.08 -10.53 -2.34
N HIS A 20 1.19 -10.29 -3.02
CA HIS A 20 2.25 -11.28 -3.12
C HIS A 20 3.18 -11.08 -1.91
N GLU A 21 2.95 -11.85 -0.86
CA GLU A 21 3.61 -11.62 0.44
C GLU A 21 5.13 -11.67 0.37
N ALA A 22 5.69 -12.66 -0.32
CA ALA A 22 7.15 -12.78 -0.43
C ALA A 22 7.78 -11.59 -1.15
N LEU A 23 7.17 -11.13 -2.24
CA LEU A 23 7.66 -9.96 -2.97
C LEU A 23 7.44 -8.67 -2.19
N LEU A 24 6.33 -8.57 -1.45
CA LEU A 24 6.07 -7.41 -0.61
C LEU A 24 7.12 -7.30 0.50
N LYS A 25 7.44 -8.42 1.13
CA LYS A 25 8.49 -8.47 2.16
C LYS A 25 9.84 -8.01 1.61
N THR A 26 10.23 -8.52 0.44
CA THR A 26 11.50 -8.13 -0.21
C THR A 26 11.51 -6.65 -0.56
N TRP A 27 10.41 -6.15 -1.12
CA TRP A 27 10.24 -4.73 -1.45
C TRP A 27 10.34 -3.86 -0.19
N PHE A 28 9.65 -4.26 0.87
CA PHE A 28 9.63 -3.50 2.12
C PHE A 28 11.00 -3.51 2.82
N GLU A 29 11.72 -4.62 2.80
CA GLU A 29 13.04 -4.71 3.43
C GLU A 29 14.02 -3.69 2.89
N LYS A 30 13.96 -3.39 1.59
CA LYS A 30 14.79 -2.34 0.99
C LYS A 30 14.49 -0.97 1.60
N TRP A 31 13.21 -0.67 1.79
CA TRP A 31 12.78 0.58 2.40
C TRP A 31 13.11 0.65 3.88
N HIS A 32 12.91 -0.44 4.58
CA HIS A 32 13.27 -0.55 5.99
C HIS A 32 14.75 -0.30 6.20
N HIS A 33 15.60 -0.88 5.37
CA HIS A 33 17.03 -0.69 5.41
C HIS A 33 17.43 0.75 5.10
N LYS A 34 16.83 1.34 4.07
CA LYS A 34 17.05 2.74 3.71
C LYS A 34 16.67 3.68 4.86
N ALA A 35 15.54 3.41 5.49
CA ALA A 35 15.08 4.17 6.66
C ALA A 35 16.10 4.09 7.81
N LYS A 36 16.57 2.90 8.11
CA LYS A 36 17.56 2.67 9.17
C LYS A 36 18.83 3.50 8.94
N ASN A 37 19.29 3.57 7.69
CA ASN A 37 20.47 4.37 7.34
C ASN A 37 20.25 5.88 7.55
N LEU A 38 18.99 6.33 7.54
CA LEU A 38 18.62 7.72 7.81
C LEU A 38 18.24 7.96 9.28
N GLY A 39 18.40 6.97 10.14
CA GLY A 39 18.00 7.08 11.55
C GLY A 39 16.50 7.05 11.75
N VAL A 40 15.75 6.44 10.83
CA VAL A 40 14.29 6.35 10.87
C VAL A 40 13.87 4.90 11.01
N VAL A 41 12.89 4.64 11.87
CA VAL A 41 12.22 3.34 11.95
C VAL A 41 10.96 3.42 11.10
N LEU A 42 10.86 2.55 10.11
CA LEU A 42 9.72 2.45 9.21
C LEU A 42 8.99 1.13 9.45
N LYS A 43 7.69 1.21 9.67
CA LYS A 43 6.83 0.03 9.80
C LYS A 43 5.59 0.24 8.96
N MET A 44 5.04 -0.85 8.43
CA MET A 44 3.81 -0.78 7.66
C MET A 44 2.99 -2.06 7.85
N ALA A 45 1.68 -1.90 7.70
CA ALA A 45 0.74 -3.01 7.60
C ALA A 45 -0.24 -2.72 6.48
N HIS A 46 -0.68 -3.75 5.80
CA HIS A 46 -1.66 -3.64 4.73
C HIS A 46 -2.69 -4.76 4.85
N SER A 47 -3.95 -4.43 4.61
CA SER A 47 -5.03 -5.42 4.64
C SER A 47 -4.96 -6.36 3.45
N LEU A 48 -5.28 -7.61 3.68
CA LEU A 48 -5.45 -8.63 2.65
C LEU A 48 -6.93 -8.95 2.56
N GLY A 49 -7.45 -9.11 1.34
CA GLY A 49 -8.85 -9.42 1.11
C GLY A 49 -9.74 -8.17 1.15
N ASP A 50 -10.96 -8.34 1.62
CA ASP A 50 -12.00 -7.31 1.56
C ASP A 50 -11.88 -6.29 2.67
N VAL A 51 -11.98 -5.02 2.30
CA VAL A 51 -11.97 -3.89 3.23
C VAL A 51 -13.15 -2.99 2.86
N TRP A 52 -14.06 -2.78 3.82
CA TRP A 52 -15.27 -2.03 3.58
C TRP A 52 -15.03 -0.52 3.71
N ILE A 53 -15.94 0.27 3.13
CA ILE A 53 -15.89 1.73 3.25
C ILE A 53 -15.78 2.13 4.72
N GLY A 54 -14.87 3.06 5.02
CA GLY A 54 -14.63 3.55 6.38
C GLY A 54 -13.59 2.76 7.18
N GLN A 55 -13.20 1.58 6.69
CA GLN A 55 -12.15 0.78 7.33
C GLN A 55 -10.78 1.14 6.77
N SER A 56 -9.73 0.87 7.54
CA SER A 56 -8.36 1.12 7.13
C SER A 56 -7.84 -0.05 6.29
N SER A 57 -7.19 0.27 5.18
CA SER A 57 -6.51 -0.71 4.34
C SER A 57 -5.00 -0.68 4.49
N PHE A 58 -4.47 0.42 4.97
CA PHE A 58 -3.03 0.66 5.02
C PHE A 58 -2.66 1.46 6.26
N LEU A 59 -1.54 1.09 6.86
CA LEU A 59 -0.98 1.79 8.00
C LEU A 59 0.52 1.90 7.80
N CYS A 60 1.08 3.08 8.01
CA CYS A 60 2.51 3.31 7.94
C CYS A 60 2.95 4.17 9.12
N VAL A 61 4.02 3.75 9.79
CA VAL A 61 4.59 4.47 10.93
C VAL A 61 6.05 4.77 10.65
N LEU A 62 6.42 6.05 10.82
CA LEU A 62 7.81 6.48 10.77
C LEU A 62 8.17 7.14 12.09
N MET A 63 9.28 6.71 12.68
CA MET A 63 9.80 7.25 13.93
C MET A 63 11.27 7.61 13.73
N GLY A 64 11.62 8.87 14.00
CA GLY A 64 12.99 9.33 13.86
C GLY A 64 13.20 10.61 14.62
N LYS A 65 14.45 10.91 14.95
CA LYS A 65 14.83 12.14 15.64
C LYS A 65 14.76 13.37 14.73
N ASN A 66 14.97 13.16 13.43
CA ASN A 66 14.98 14.23 12.44
C ASN A 66 13.69 14.17 11.62
N ARG A 67 12.79 15.14 11.86
CA ARG A 67 11.51 15.22 11.15
C ARG A 67 11.67 15.36 9.65
N LYS A 68 12.64 16.15 9.20
CA LYS A 68 12.89 16.37 7.78
C LYS A 68 13.23 15.06 7.08
N ASN A 69 14.13 14.26 7.64
CA ASN A 69 14.49 12.97 7.07
C ASN A 69 13.30 12.02 7.03
N ALA A 70 12.48 11.98 8.07
CA ALA A 70 11.30 11.13 8.11
C ALA A 70 10.27 11.55 7.06
N LEU A 71 10.01 12.84 6.87
CA LEU A 71 9.06 13.33 5.88
C LEU A 71 9.54 13.09 4.45
N GLU A 72 10.80 13.34 4.15
CA GLU A 72 11.37 13.07 2.83
C GLU A 72 11.30 11.57 2.50
N LEU A 73 11.68 10.73 3.45
CA LEU A 73 11.60 9.30 3.29
C LEU A 73 10.17 8.85 3.04
N TYR A 74 9.20 9.39 3.78
CA TYR A 74 7.80 9.04 3.58
C TYR A 74 7.31 9.37 2.18
N GLN A 75 7.65 10.56 1.66
CA GLN A 75 7.24 10.95 0.31
C GLN A 75 7.77 9.98 -0.73
N ASP A 76 9.05 9.63 -0.65
CA ASP A 76 9.65 8.68 -1.58
C ASP A 76 9.04 7.28 -1.42
N PHE A 77 8.85 6.86 -0.18
CA PHE A 77 8.24 5.58 0.14
C PHE A 77 6.84 5.44 -0.42
N ILE A 78 5.98 6.43 -0.19
CA ILE A 78 4.58 6.33 -0.63
C ILE A 78 4.45 6.41 -2.15
N GLU A 79 5.29 7.18 -2.83
CA GLU A 79 5.32 7.20 -4.29
C GLU A 79 5.74 5.84 -4.85
N ASN A 80 6.78 5.26 -4.28
CA ASN A 80 7.22 3.94 -4.70
C ASN A 80 6.19 2.86 -4.36
N PHE A 81 5.54 2.97 -3.20
CA PHE A 81 4.44 2.08 -2.81
C PHE A 81 3.34 2.05 -3.86
N LYS A 82 2.91 3.21 -4.32
CA LYS A 82 1.84 3.31 -5.33
C LYS A 82 2.21 2.65 -6.65
N HIS A 83 3.48 2.71 -7.03
CA HIS A 83 3.92 2.27 -8.36
C HIS A 83 4.53 0.87 -8.38
N ASN A 84 5.11 0.41 -7.27
CA ASN A 84 5.94 -0.79 -7.27
C ASN A 84 5.59 -1.85 -6.22
N ALA A 85 4.81 -1.53 -5.20
CA ALA A 85 4.44 -2.54 -4.22
C ALA A 85 3.57 -3.63 -4.86
N PRO A 86 3.86 -4.91 -4.61
CA PRO A 86 3.13 -6.02 -5.24
C PRO A 86 1.78 -6.27 -4.57
N ILE A 87 0.91 -5.28 -4.71
CA ILE A 87 -0.44 -5.25 -4.16
C ILE A 87 -1.40 -4.90 -5.30
N TRP A 88 -2.43 -5.72 -5.49
CA TRP A 88 -3.44 -5.51 -6.52
C TRP A 88 -4.76 -5.13 -5.87
N LYS A 89 -5.39 -4.10 -6.42
CA LYS A 89 -6.60 -3.52 -5.87
C LYS A 89 -7.81 -3.85 -6.76
N TYR A 90 -8.88 -4.29 -6.11
CA TYR A 90 -10.16 -4.60 -6.75
C TYR A 90 -11.26 -3.75 -6.12
N ASP A 91 -12.21 -3.31 -6.93
CA ASP A 91 -13.44 -2.71 -6.43
C ASP A 91 -14.42 -3.81 -6.02
N LEU A 92 -15.09 -3.63 -4.90
CA LEU A 92 -16.19 -4.49 -4.49
C LEU A 92 -17.51 -3.84 -4.90
N ILE A 93 -18.18 -4.45 -5.89
CA ILE A 93 -19.45 -3.98 -6.42
C ILE A 93 -20.38 -5.19 -6.48
N HIS A 94 -21.54 -5.09 -5.84
CA HIS A 94 -22.52 -6.19 -5.76
C HIS A 94 -21.88 -7.51 -5.29
N ASN A 95 -21.02 -7.43 -4.27
CA ASN A 95 -20.28 -8.55 -3.69
C ASN A 95 -19.33 -9.25 -4.67
N LYS A 96 -18.96 -8.59 -5.76
CA LYS A 96 -18.00 -9.10 -6.74
C LYS A 96 -16.75 -8.24 -6.76
N ARG A 97 -15.61 -8.87 -7.00
CA ARG A 97 -14.33 -8.20 -7.16
C ARG A 97 -14.14 -7.82 -8.62
N ILE A 98 -13.97 -6.51 -8.87
CA ILE A 98 -13.69 -5.98 -10.21
C ILE A 98 -12.34 -5.29 -10.17
N TYR A 99 -11.40 -5.74 -10.99
CA TYR A 99 -10.04 -5.19 -10.98
C TYR A 99 -10.05 -3.69 -11.28
N ALA A 100 -9.45 -2.88 -10.39
CA ALA A 100 -9.39 -1.43 -10.49
C ALA A 100 -8.25 -0.99 -11.43
N LYS A 101 -8.29 -1.41 -12.69
CA LYS A 101 -7.24 -1.20 -13.67
C LYS A 101 -6.91 0.29 -13.88
N GLU A 102 -7.91 1.14 -13.92
CA GLU A 102 -7.72 2.57 -14.16
C GLU A 102 -7.11 3.30 -12.97
N ARG A 103 -7.25 2.73 -11.78
CA ARG A 103 -6.77 3.32 -10.54
C ARG A 103 -5.61 2.54 -9.91
N SER A 104 -5.12 1.54 -10.62
CA SER A 104 -3.99 0.72 -10.19
C SER A 104 -2.84 0.87 -11.16
N HIS A 105 -1.62 0.80 -10.65
CA HIS A 105 -0.43 0.76 -11.47
C HIS A 105 -0.05 -0.67 -11.74
N LEU A 106 0.17 -1.00 -13.01
CA LEU A 106 0.66 -2.32 -13.39
C LEU A 106 2.16 -2.38 -13.14
N LEU A 107 2.56 -3.30 -12.32
CA LEU A 107 3.98 -3.65 -12.21
C LEU A 107 4.37 -4.47 -13.43
N LYS A 108 5.60 -4.33 -13.88
CA LYS A 108 6.12 -5.14 -14.97
C LYS A 108 5.95 -6.62 -14.64
N GLY A 109 5.17 -7.32 -15.42
CA GLY A 109 4.85 -8.72 -15.21
C GLY A 109 3.80 -9.01 -14.15
N SER A 110 3.23 -7.99 -13.52
CA SER A 110 2.28 -8.16 -12.42
C SER A 110 0.94 -8.74 -12.84
N GLY A 111 0.50 -8.46 -14.03
CA GLY A 111 -0.78 -8.97 -14.55
C GLY A 111 -0.89 -10.48 -14.55
N LEU A 112 0.22 -11.17 -14.43
CA LEU A 112 0.25 -12.63 -14.38
C LEU A 112 -0.30 -13.19 -13.07
N LEU A 113 -0.42 -12.37 -12.05
CA LEU A 113 -0.94 -12.78 -10.75
C LEU A 113 -2.44 -12.51 -10.61
N ALA A 114 -2.98 -11.85 -11.56
CA ALA A 114 -4.39 -11.50 -11.58
C ALA A 114 -5.25 -12.65 -12.12
#